data_6a94eec1554eaa1852144004593264f7
#
_entry.id   6a94eec1554eaa1852144004593264f7
#
_cell.length_a   1.000
_cell.length_b   1.000
_cell.length_c   1.000
_cell.angle_alpha   90.00
_cell.angle_beta   90.00
_cell.angle_gamma   90.00
#
_symmetry.space_group_name_H-M   'P 1'
#
loop_
_entity.id
_entity.type
_entity.pdbx_description
1 polymer ?
#
loop_
_entity_poly.entity_id
_entity_poly.type
_entity_poly.pdbx_seq_one_letter_code
_entity_poly.pdbx_strand_id
1 'polypeptide(L)'
;NGKYLCMQKGKTKFEYTSYKWEFPGGKIEPGETPQQALARELLEEMEYPVEVGEKLVTVNHEYPDFSITMTAYLCTPKAEADGFRRREHADSKWCSPVELKNLDWAAADVGVVESIL
;
A
#
# COMPACT_ATOMS: atom_id res chain seq x y z
N ASN A 1 6.66 -15.79 0.94
CA ASN A 1 5.71 -16.70 1.59
C ASN A 1 4.32 -16.64 0.99
N GLY A 2 4.14 -15.92 -0.11
CA GLY A 2 2.86 -15.85 -0.77
C GLY A 2 1.81 -15.01 -0.06
N LYS A 3 2.20 -14.14 0.87
CA LYS A 3 1.29 -13.24 1.56
C LYS A 3 1.67 -11.80 1.32
N TYR A 4 0.67 -10.94 1.37
CA TYR A 4 0.80 -9.51 1.11
C TYR A 4 0.43 -8.71 2.35
N LEU A 5 1.23 -7.70 2.68
CA LEU A 5 0.96 -6.84 3.82
C LEU A 5 -0.09 -5.82 3.44
N CYS A 6 -1.20 -5.83 4.17
CA CYS A 6 -2.33 -4.93 3.97
C CYS A 6 -2.47 -4.03 5.18
N MET A 7 -2.75 -2.75 4.94
CA MET A 7 -2.88 -1.75 6.00
C MET A 7 -4.25 -1.12 5.94
N GLN A 8 -4.86 -0.88 7.09
CA GLN A 8 -6.15 -0.21 7.16
C GLN A 8 -5.94 1.25 7.57
N LYS A 9 -6.51 2.16 6.79
CA LYS A 9 -6.48 3.59 7.13
C LYS A 9 -7.33 3.85 8.37
N GLY A 10 -6.95 4.86 9.13
CA GLY A 10 -7.81 5.40 10.15
C GLY A 10 -8.86 6.31 9.51
N LYS A 11 -9.51 7.12 10.33
CA LYS A 11 -10.47 8.10 9.83
C LYS A 11 -9.72 9.15 8.99
N THR A 12 -10.26 9.45 7.81
CA THR A 12 -9.68 10.45 6.91
C THR A 12 -10.64 11.62 6.72
N LYS A 13 -10.19 12.62 5.95
CA LYS A 13 -11.00 13.78 5.57
C LYS A 13 -12.28 13.38 4.81
N PHE A 14 -12.23 12.26 4.07
CA PHE A 14 -13.35 11.80 3.26
C PHE A 14 -13.87 10.48 3.77
N GLU A 15 -15.20 10.36 3.90
CA GLU A 15 -15.82 9.13 4.37
C GLU A 15 -15.52 7.95 3.45
N TYR A 16 -15.47 8.18 2.14
CA TYR A 16 -15.26 7.12 1.16
C TYR A 16 -13.83 6.54 1.17
N THR A 17 -12.89 7.16 1.90
CA THR A 17 -11.54 6.61 2.09
C THR A 17 -11.28 6.20 3.54
N SER A 18 -12.16 6.57 4.48
CA SER A 18 -11.97 6.26 5.90
C SER A 18 -12.09 4.76 6.17
N TYR A 19 -11.16 4.23 6.96
CA TYR A 19 -11.14 2.83 7.40
C TYR A 19 -11.06 1.81 6.25
N LYS A 20 -10.71 2.25 5.05
CA LYS A 20 -10.50 1.34 3.92
C LYS A 20 -9.12 0.72 4.01
N TRP A 21 -8.98 -0.46 3.43
CA TRP A 21 -7.67 -1.13 3.35
C TRP A 21 -6.91 -0.63 2.13
N GLU A 22 -5.58 -0.60 2.26
CA GLU A 22 -4.68 -0.18 1.19
C GLU A 22 -3.36 -0.91 1.35
N PHE A 23 -2.56 -0.90 0.28
CA PHE A 23 -1.18 -1.34 0.41
C PHE A 23 -0.33 -0.17 0.90
N PRO A 24 0.72 -0.45 1.69
CA PRO A 24 1.56 0.64 2.18
C PRO A 24 2.29 1.35 1.05
N GLY A 25 2.49 2.65 1.20
CA GLY A 25 3.19 3.48 0.22
C GLY A 25 2.98 4.94 0.50
N GLY A 26 3.43 5.78 -0.41
CA GLY A 26 3.30 7.22 -0.25
C GLY A 26 3.60 7.96 -1.54
N LYS A 27 3.83 9.27 -1.41
CA LYS A 27 4.01 10.16 -2.55
C LYS A 27 5.47 10.21 -2.99
N ILE A 28 5.67 10.36 -4.30
CA ILE A 28 7.01 10.56 -4.89
C ILE A 28 7.37 12.03 -4.72
N GLU A 29 8.56 12.29 -4.17
CA GLU A 29 9.07 13.64 -4.02
C GLU A 29 9.96 14.01 -5.19
N PRO A 30 10.18 15.32 -5.45
CA PRO A 30 11.05 15.75 -6.55
C PRO A 30 12.44 15.12 -6.44
N GLY A 31 12.94 14.61 -7.55
CA GLY A 31 14.27 14.00 -7.61
C GLY A 31 14.31 12.53 -7.24
N GLU A 32 13.18 11.95 -6.83
CA GLU A 32 13.11 10.53 -6.50
C GLU A 32 12.56 9.72 -7.68
N THR A 33 13.04 8.47 -7.81
CA THR A 33 12.35 7.50 -8.64
C THR A 33 11.18 6.94 -7.82
N PRO A 34 10.16 6.33 -8.47
CA PRO A 34 9.08 5.68 -7.72
C PRO A 34 9.58 4.64 -6.72
N GLN A 35 10.61 3.87 -7.10
CA GLN A 35 11.17 2.85 -6.23
C GLN A 35 11.83 3.46 -4.99
N GLN A 36 12.58 4.55 -5.18
CA GLN A 36 13.21 5.27 -4.06
C GLN A 36 12.16 5.83 -3.11
N ALA A 37 11.10 6.41 -3.67
CA ALA A 37 10.01 6.98 -2.89
C ALA A 37 9.34 5.90 -2.03
N LEU A 38 9.07 4.74 -2.61
CA LEU A 38 8.42 3.65 -1.90
C LEU A 38 9.27 3.16 -0.73
N ALA A 39 10.56 2.92 -0.96
CA ALA A 39 11.46 2.47 0.10
C ALA A 39 11.55 3.50 1.22
N ARG A 40 11.64 4.78 0.87
CA ARG A 40 11.70 5.88 1.85
C ARG A 40 10.42 5.95 2.67
N GLU A 41 9.25 5.90 2.01
CA GLU A 41 7.97 6.01 2.70
C GLU A 41 7.77 4.87 3.70
N LEU A 42 8.14 3.65 3.33
CA LEU A 42 8.01 2.51 4.24
C LEU A 42 8.94 2.64 5.45
N LEU A 43 10.13 3.21 5.26
CA LEU A 43 11.02 3.48 6.39
C LEU A 43 10.46 4.57 7.30
N GLU A 44 9.96 5.65 6.72
CA GLU A 44 9.43 6.78 7.49
C GLU A 44 8.14 6.44 8.22
N GLU A 45 7.21 5.79 7.54
CA GLU A 45 5.89 5.52 8.10
C GLU A 45 5.85 4.26 8.96
N MET A 46 6.65 3.26 8.63
CA MET A 46 6.54 1.95 9.27
C MET A 46 7.85 1.43 9.85
N GLU A 47 8.94 2.15 9.68
CA GLU A 47 10.28 1.69 10.07
C GLU A 47 10.59 0.30 9.50
N TYR A 48 10.13 0.05 8.27
CA TYR A 48 10.22 -1.27 7.66
C TYR A 48 11.10 -1.22 6.41
N PRO A 49 12.31 -1.78 6.47
CA PRO A 49 13.18 -1.82 5.29
C PRO A 49 12.71 -2.88 4.31
N VAL A 50 12.66 -2.51 3.04
CA VAL A 50 12.27 -3.44 1.98
C VAL A 50 13.18 -3.31 0.78
N GLU A 51 13.26 -4.37 -0.01
CA GLU A 51 13.87 -4.32 -1.34
C GLU A 51 12.73 -4.21 -2.35
N VAL A 52 12.76 -3.15 -3.16
CA VAL A 52 11.73 -2.92 -4.17
C VAL A 52 12.06 -3.75 -5.40
N GLY A 53 11.13 -4.59 -5.82
CA GLY A 53 11.28 -5.47 -6.98
C GLY A 53 10.59 -4.93 -8.21
N GLU A 54 9.96 -5.82 -8.98
CA GLU A 54 9.39 -5.43 -10.28
C GLU A 54 8.04 -4.75 -10.14
N LYS A 55 7.73 -3.93 -11.13
CA LYS A 55 6.45 -3.22 -11.20
C LYS A 55 5.33 -4.20 -11.53
N LEU A 56 4.22 -4.11 -10.79
CA LEU A 56 3.03 -4.90 -11.04
C LEU A 56 2.06 -4.20 -11.99
N VAL A 57 1.66 -2.98 -11.63
CA VAL A 57 0.60 -2.29 -12.35
C VAL A 57 0.60 -0.80 -12.01
N THR A 58 0.13 0.01 -12.94
CA THR A 58 -0.18 1.42 -12.68
C THR A 58 -1.68 1.59 -12.75
N VAL A 59 -2.24 2.22 -11.70
CA VAL A 59 -3.68 2.46 -11.58
C VAL A 59 -3.94 3.95 -11.57
N ASN A 60 -4.91 4.38 -12.40
CA ASN A 60 -5.41 5.75 -12.38
C ASN A 60 -6.83 5.70 -11.85
N HIS A 61 -7.12 6.47 -10.81
CA HIS A 61 -8.45 6.48 -10.21
C HIS A 61 -8.90 7.90 -9.89
N GLU A 62 -10.14 8.21 -10.23
CA GLU A 62 -10.76 9.49 -9.92
C GLU A 62 -11.72 9.32 -8.75
N TYR A 63 -11.41 10.04 -7.66
CA TYR A 63 -12.35 10.20 -6.55
C TYR A 63 -13.16 11.47 -6.77
N PRO A 64 -14.27 11.66 -6.04
CA PRO A 64 -15.07 12.89 -6.22
C PRO A 64 -14.31 14.18 -6.04
N ASP A 65 -13.30 14.19 -5.16
CA ASP A 65 -12.58 15.42 -4.80
C ASP A 65 -11.14 15.48 -5.31
N PHE A 66 -10.60 14.38 -5.83
CA PHE A 66 -9.23 14.33 -6.33
C PHE A 66 -9.00 13.11 -7.21
N SER A 67 -7.90 13.14 -7.98
CA SER A 67 -7.47 11.99 -8.78
C SER A 67 -6.13 11.50 -8.29
N ILE A 68 -5.89 10.20 -8.44
CA ILE A 68 -4.63 9.59 -8.03
C ILE A 68 -4.10 8.66 -9.15
N THR A 69 -2.79 8.71 -9.37
CA THR A 69 -2.09 7.74 -10.19
C THR A 69 -1.14 6.99 -9.28
N MET A 70 -1.30 5.68 -9.24
CA MET A 70 -0.58 4.82 -8.31
C MET A 70 0.17 3.76 -9.08
N THR A 71 1.47 3.58 -8.80
CA THR A 71 2.25 2.49 -9.36
C THR A 71 2.62 1.53 -8.24
N ALA A 72 2.26 0.25 -8.42
CA ALA A 72 2.51 -0.79 -7.44
C ALA A 72 3.72 -1.62 -7.83
N TYR A 73 4.55 -1.91 -6.83
CA TYR A 73 5.75 -2.73 -7.00
C TYR A 73 5.72 -3.88 -6.01
N LEU A 74 6.22 -5.04 -6.45
CA LEU A 74 6.47 -6.15 -5.53
C LEU A 74 7.68 -5.79 -4.68
N CYS A 75 7.58 -5.97 -3.37
CA CYS A 75 8.67 -5.69 -2.45
C CYS A 75 8.95 -6.90 -1.58
N THR A 76 10.22 -7.07 -1.22
CA THR A 76 10.63 -8.12 -0.31
C THR A 76 11.08 -7.47 1.00
N PRO A 77 10.48 -7.84 2.15
CA PRO A 77 10.92 -7.29 3.43
C PRO A 77 12.36 -7.72 3.74
N LYS A 78 13.11 -6.80 4.34
CA LYS A 78 14.46 -7.09 4.84
C LYS A 78 14.45 -7.29 6.35
N ALA A 79 13.28 -7.41 6.95
CA ALA A 79 13.09 -7.61 8.38
C ALA A 79 12.00 -8.66 8.61
N GLU A 80 11.74 -8.99 9.88
CA GLU A 80 10.71 -9.96 10.23
C GLU A 80 9.33 -9.49 9.78
N ALA A 81 8.42 -10.44 9.55
CA ALA A 81 7.07 -10.14 9.08
C ALA A 81 6.32 -9.16 9.99
N ASP A 82 6.59 -9.21 11.29
CA ASP A 82 5.98 -8.32 12.27
C ASP A 82 6.93 -7.20 12.73
N GLY A 83 8.04 -7.00 12.02
CA GLY A 83 9.07 -6.04 12.39
C GLY A 83 8.77 -4.59 12.03
N PHE A 84 7.57 -4.28 11.57
CA PHE A 84 7.18 -2.93 11.22
C PHE A 84 6.36 -2.28 12.33
N ARG A 85 6.21 -0.95 12.25
CA ARG A 85 5.37 -0.19 13.18
C ARG A 85 4.20 0.44 12.44
N ARG A 86 3.06 0.51 13.12
CA ARG A 86 1.88 1.20 12.59
C ARG A 86 1.81 2.58 13.22
N ARG A 87 2.26 3.59 12.49
CA ARG A 87 2.23 4.97 12.99
C ARG A 87 0.95 5.70 12.62
N GLU A 88 0.45 5.43 11.41
CA GLU A 88 -0.69 6.16 10.86
C GLU A 88 -1.86 5.26 10.49
N HIS A 89 -1.68 3.94 10.54
CA HIS A 89 -2.72 3.00 10.18
C HIS A 89 -3.45 2.45 11.40
N ALA A 90 -4.74 2.16 11.24
CA ALA A 90 -5.57 1.62 12.31
C ALA A 90 -5.32 0.14 12.54
N ASP A 91 -4.98 -0.60 11.48
CA ASP A 91 -4.77 -2.05 11.55
C ASP A 91 -3.85 -2.52 10.43
N SER A 92 -3.37 -3.75 10.55
CA SER A 92 -2.51 -4.37 9.54
C SER A 92 -2.80 -5.86 9.50
N LYS A 93 -2.55 -6.49 8.33
CA LYS A 93 -2.81 -7.91 8.15
C LYS A 93 -1.97 -8.44 7.00
N TRP A 94 -1.38 -9.63 7.19
CA TRP A 94 -0.75 -10.37 6.10
C TRP A 94 -1.81 -11.28 5.49
N CYS A 95 -2.04 -11.15 4.19
CA CYS A 95 -3.10 -11.89 3.50
C CYS A 95 -2.57 -12.68 2.33
N SER A 96 -3.08 -13.90 2.17
CA SER A 96 -2.91 -14.66 0.94
C SER A 96 -3.78 -14.02 -0.16
N PRO A 97 -3.54 -14.34 -1.45
CA PRO A 97 -4.38 -13.79 -2.51
C PRO A 97 -5.88 -14.00 -2.29
N VAL A 98 -6.28 -15.16 -1.81
CA VAL A 98 -7.70 -15.44 -1.54
C VAL A 98 -8.25 -14.52 -0.46
N GLU A 99 -7.48 -14.29 0.58
CA GLU A 99 -7.88 -13.43 1.70
C GLU A 99 -8.03 -11.97 1.29
N LEU A 100 -7.30 -11.51 0.28
CA LEU A 100 -7.42 -10.14 -0.22
C LEU A 100 -8.84 -9.79 -0.62
N LYS A 101 -9.60 -10.76 -1.11
CA LYS A 101 -10.97 -10.54 -1.55
C LYS A 101 -11.93 -10.17 -0.42
N ASN A 102 -11.53 -10.44 0.82
CA ASN A 102 -12.40 -10.23 1.97
C ASN A 102 -12.24 -8.87 2.63
N LEU A 103 -11.32 -8.04 2.14
CA LEU A 103 -11.06 -6.74 2.72
C LEU A 103 -11.81 -5.64 1.97
N ASP A 104 -12.19 -4.58 2.71
CA ASP A 104 -12.86 -3.42 2.15
C ASP A 104 -11.80 -2.43 1.63
N TRP A 105 -11.39 -2.60 0.40
CA TRP A 105 -10.29 -1.86 -0.20
C TRP A 105 -10.66 -0.43 -0.58
N ALA A 106 -9.71 0.49 -0.41
CA ALA A 106 -9.79 1.80 -1.04
C ALA A 106 -9.91 1.60 -2.55
N ALA A 107 -10.77 2.38 -3.20
CA ALA A 107 -11.10 2.15 -4.61
C ALA A 107 -9.86 2.10 -5.52
N ALA A 108 -8.88 2.97 -5.26
CA ALA A 108 -7.64 2.97 -6.06
C ALA A 108 -6.85 1.66 -5.92
N ASP A 109 -6.93 0.99 -4.78
CA ASP A 109 -6.19 -0.25 -4.53
C ASP A 109 -6.84 -1.48 -5.14
N VAL A 110 -8.11 -1.39 -5.52
CA VAL A 110 -8.82 -2.52 -6.15
C VAL A 110 -8.09 -3.01 -7.39
N GLY A 111 -7.59 -2.08 -8.22
CA GLY A 111 -6.84 -2.45 -9.41
C GLY A 111 -5.55 -3.20 -9.11
N VAL A 112 -4.90 -2.87 -8.00
CA VAL A 112 -3.70 -3.58 -7.55
C VAL A 112 -4.06 -4.99 -7.11
N VAL A 113 -5.13 -5.14 -6.32
CA VAL A 113 -5.61 -6.45 -5.87
C VAL A 113 -5.93 -7.33 -7.08
N GLU A 114 -6.62 -6.78 -8.08
CA GLU A 114 -6.97 -7.52 -9.29
C GLU A 114 -5.73 -8.01 -10.04
N SER A 115 -4.66 -7.22 -10.03
CA SER A 115 -3.41 -7.62 -10.71
C SER A 115 -2.70 -8.78 -10.01
N ILE A 116 -2.96 -8.97 -8.71
CA ILE A 116 -2.38 -10.06 -7.93
C ILE A 116 -3.18 -11.35 -8.11
N LEU A 117 -4.47 -11.24 -8.31
CA LEU A 117 -5.37 -12.41 -8.46
C LEU A 117 -5.31 -13.02 -9.90
#